data_b073bc4b89fedd0c3da17b3c71816939
#
_entry.id   b073bc4b89fedd0c3da17b3c71816939
#
_cell.length_a   1.000
_cell.length_b   1.000
_cell.length_c   1.000
_cell.angle_alpha   90.00
_cell.angle_beta   90.00
_cell.angle_gamma   90.00
#
_symmetry.space_group_name_H-M   'P 1'
#
loop_
_entity.id
_entity.type
_entity.pdbx_description
1 polymer ?
#
loop_
_entity_poly.entity_id
_entity_poly.type
_entity_poly.pdbx_seq_one_letter_code
_entity_poly.pdbx_strand_id
1 'polypeptide(L)'
;MTTLFNFNLQKKTGVIYYSNKKIIRKFSTNTKNKTLINEYIGFNWYLEMYKSKIKNKIFKTEFIKKHNYINFPLIKAKKIYFWNTLKENEKYIKILINHYLKVWPKHSINCYHGDLTVENVLFENNLSPIIIDWEFFKKKEPWGLDVCHLLISAVILPTLAKKKKYIPLVELQLFKKYWTIFFKGKKLI
;
A
#
# COMPACT_ATOMS: atom_id res chain seq x y z
N MET A 1 19.57 -28.79 13.16
CA MET A 1 19.89 -27.41 12.73
C MET A 1 18.64 -26.57 12.93
N THR A 2 18.59 -25.87 14.03
CA THR A 2 17.44 -24.99 14.42
C THR A 2 17.57 -23.68 13.64
N THR A 3 16.73 -23.48 12.67
CA THR A 3 16.65 -22.22 11.91
C THR A 3 16.15 -21.14 12.85
N LEU A 4 17.03 -20.21 13.22
CA LEU A 4 16.69 -19.00 13.95
C LEU A 4 15.66 -18.19 13.16
N PHE A 5 14.45 -18.11 13.69
CA PHE A 5 13.36 -17.29 13.16
C PHE A 5 13.49 -15.88 13.72
N ASN A 6 13.79 -14.92 12.86
CA ASN A 6 13.70 -13.51 13.25
C ASN A 6 12.23 -13.11 13.39
N PHE A 7 11.75 -13.04 14.62
CA PHE A 7 10.44 -12.49 14.96
C PHE A 7 10.53 -10.97 15.02
N ASN A 8 10.05 -10.29 14.01
CA ASN A 8 9.71 -8.87 14.15
C ASN A 8 8.29 -8.76 14.72
N LEU A 9 8.21 -8.63 16.04
CA LEU A 9 6.98 -8.41 16.78
C LEU A 9 6.55 -6.94 16.69
N GLN A 10 5.70 -6.59 15.71
CA GLN A 10 4.97 -5.32 15.76
C GLN A 10 3.62 -5.54 16.47
N LYS A 11 3.54 -5.11 17.72
CA LYS A 11 2.39 -5.34 18.63
C LYS A 11 1.18 -4.41 18.44
N LYS A 12 1.13 -3.54 17.43
CA LYS A 12 0.07 -2.48 17.40
C LYS A 12 -1.31 -2.94 16.96
N THR A 13 -1.44 -4.04 16.22
CA THR A 13 -2.75 -4.49 15.68
C THR A 13 -3.13 -5.92 16.08
N GLY A 14 -2.37 -6.58 16.94
CA GLY A 14 -2.57 -8.00 17.24
C GLY A 14 -2.19 -8.94 16.09
N VAL A 15 -1.45 -8.44 15.09
CA VAL A 15 -0.97 -9.22 13.96
C VAL A 15 0.52 -9.49 14.15
N ILE A 16 0.91 -10.74 13.99
CA ILE A 16 2.30 -11.20 14.07
C ILE A 16 2.76 -11.59 12.68
N TYR A 17 3.94 -11.18 12.30
CA TYR A 17 4.56 -11.52 11.02
C TYR A 17 5.59 -12.63 11.19
N TYR A 18 5.55 -13.57 10.26
CA TYR A 18 6.57 -14.59 10.10
C TYR A 18 7.02 -14.59 8.64
N SER A 19 8.33 -14.59 8.39
CA SER A 19 8.86 -14.72 7.04
C SER A 19 9.85 -15.87 6.94
N ASN A 20 9.80 -16.57 5.83
CA ASN A 20 10.84 -17.51 5.40
C ASN A 20 11.29 -17.15 3.98
N LYS A 21 12.15 -18.00 3.36
CA LYS A 21 12.67 -17.73 2.00
C LYS A 21 11.62 -17.64 0.89
N LYS A 22 10.35 -18.01 1.15
CA LYS A 22 9.30 -18.12 0.11
C LYS A 22 8.02 -17.37 0.46
N ILE A 23 7.67 -17.25 1.73
CA ILE A 23 6.38 -16.68 2.17
C ILE A 23 6.56 -15.72 3.33
N ILE A 24 5.64 -14.76 3.41
CA ILE A 24 5.37 -13.93 4.59
C ILE A 24 4.04 -14.40 5.16
N ARG A 25 3.97 -14.67 6.45
CA ARG A 25 2.76 -15.08 7.16
C ARG A 25 2.34 -14.03 8.16
N LYS A 26 1.11 -13.55 8.03
CA LYS A 26 0.48 -12.69 9.01
C LYS A 26 -0.47 -13.53 9.88
N PHE A 27 -0.32 -13.47 11.19
CA PHE A 27 -1.19 -14.14 12.17
C PHE A 27 -2.03 -13.13 12.90
N SER A 28 -3.22 -13.52 13.30
CA SER A 28 -3.97 -12.80 14.33
C SER A 28 -4.15 -13.67 15.56
N THR A 29 -3.94 -13.08 16.72
CA THR A 29 -4.23 -13.70 18.02
C THR A 29 -5.72 -13.71 18.32
N ASN A 30 -6.53 -12.91 17.60
CA ASN A 30 -7.97 -12.84 17.76
C ASN A 30 -8.67 -13.52 16.57
N THR A 31 -9.48 -14.54 16.86
CA THR A 31 -10.23 -15.33 15.87
C THR A 31 -11.27 -14.52 15.06
N LYS A 32 -11.70 -13.36 15.57
CA LYS A 32 -12.63 -12.42 14.91
C LYS A 32 -11.91 -11.23 14.29
N ASN A 33 -10.64 -11.35 13.94
CA ASN A 33 -9.87 -10.21 13.47
C ASN A 33 -10.32 -9.74 12.08
N LYS A 34 -11.13 -8.68 12.07
CA LYS A 34 -11.61 -8.01 10.86
C LYS A 34 -10.46 -7.49 9.99
N THR A 35 -9.37 -7.07 10.59
CA THR A 35 -8.15 -6.56 9.94
C THR A 35 -7.55 -7.61 9.02
N LEU A 36 -7.39 -8.85 9.50
CA LEU A 36 -6.82 -9.94 8.69
C LEU A 36 -7.73 -10.34 7.53
N ILE A 37 -9.06 -10.33 7.77
CA ILE A 37 -10.05 -10.60 6.73
C ILE A 37 -10.03 -9.50 5.67
N ASN A 38 -9.97 -8.23 6.08
CA ASN A 38 -9.84 -7.09 5.17
C ASN A 38 -8.58 -7.19 4.33
N GLU A 39 -7.44 -7.51 4.95
CA GLU A 39 -6.15 -7.70 4.28
C GLU A 39 -6.26 -8.74 3.16
N TYR A 40 -6.88 -9.90 3.46
CA TYR A 40 -7.07 -10.96 2.47
C TYR A 40 -7.99 -10.53 1.32
N ILE A 41 -9.14 -9.95 1.65
CA ILE A 41 -10.13 -9.52 0.64
C ILE A 41 -9.55 -8.40 -0.22
N GLY A 42 -8.92 -7.40 0.39
CA GLY A 42 -8.36 -6.24 -0.29
C GLY A 42 -7.22 -6.63 -1.22
N PHE A 43 -6.28 -7.45 -0.75
CA PHE A 43 -5.16 -7.89 -1.58
C PHE A 43 -5.61 -8.77 -2.75
N ASN A 44 -6.58 -9.66 -2.56
CA ASN A 44 -7.12 -10.46 -3.67
C ASN A 44 -7.86 -9.59 -4.69
N TRP A 45 -8.69 -8.63 -4.25
CA TRP A 45 -9.31 -7.66 -5.14
C TRP A 45 -8.25 -6.92 -5.97
N TYR A 46 -7.20 -6.42 -5.32
CA TYR A 46 -6.10 -5.75 -5.99
C TYR A 46 -5.42 -6.65 -7.02
N LEU A 47 -5.13 -7.90 -6.68
CA LEU A 47 -4.51 -8.86 -7.60
C LEU A 47 -5.38 -9.16 -8.82
N GLU A 48 -6.71 -9.25 -8.67
CA GLU A 48 -7.63 -9.43 -9.77
C GLU A 48 -7.60 -8.24 -10.72
N MET A 49 -7.67 -7.01 -10.18
CA MET A 49 -7.56 -5.78 -10.97
C MET A 49 -6.19 -5.65 -11.65
N TYR A 50 -5.14 -5.99 -10.93
CA TYR A 50 -3.76 -5.96 -11.43
C TYR A 50 -3.56 -6.95 -12.58
N LYS A 51 -4.02 -8.21 -12.45
CA LYS A 51 -3.93 -9.24 -13.50
C LYS A 51 -4.64 -8.84 -14.79
N SER A 52 -5.81 -8.24 -14.66
CA SER A 52 -6.60 -7.80 -15.82
C SER A 52 -5.90 -6.70 -16.63
N LYS A 53 -4.97 -5.98 -16.02
CA LYS A 53 -4.29 -4.80 -16.61
C LYS A 53 -2.80 -5.01 -16.90
N ILE A 54 -2.13 -5.89 -16.15
CA ILE A 54 -0.68 -6.09 -16.21
C ILE A 54 -0.43 -7.61 -16.29
N LYS A 55 -0.17 -8.09 -17.51
CA LYS A 55 0.15 -9.51 -17.75
C LYS A 55 1.46 -9.89 -17.05
N ASN A 56 1.53 -10.97 -16.30
CA ASN A 56 2.70 -11.85 -16.06
C ASN A 56 3.10 -12.24 -14.63
N LYS A 57 2.40 -11.86 -13.54
CA LYS A 57 2.74 -12.50 -12.24
C LYS A 57 1.49 -12.90 -11.47
N ILE A 58 1.42 -14.20 -11.16
CA ILE A 58 0.36 -14.75 -10.30
C ILE A 58 0.91 -14.81 -8.88
N PHE A 59 0.52 -13.84 -8.06
CA PHE A 59 0.68 -13.97 -6.62
C PHE A 59 -0.50 -14.82 -6.09
N LYS A 60 -0.21 -15.86 -5.36
CA LYS A 60 -1.25 -16.62 -4.65
C LYS A 60 -1.19 -16.25 -3.18
N THR A 61 -2.30 -15.79 -2.65
CA THR A 61 -2.51 -15.64 -1.23
C THR A 61 -3.38 -16.78 -0.74
N GLU A 62 -3.14 -17.22 0.47
CA GLU A 62 -3.88 -18.29 1.09
C GLU A 62 -4.34 -17.85 2.49
N PHE A 63 -5.64 -17.87 2.72
CA PHE A 63 -6.22 -17.61 4.03
C PHE A 63 -6.59 -18.92 4.72
N ILE A 64 -5.89 -19.25 5.79
CA ILE A 64 -6.15 -20.44 6.59
C ILE A 64 -7.01 -20.04 7.79
N LYS A 65 -8.32 -20.03 7.57
CA LYS A 65 -9.30 -19.61 8.57
C LYS A 65 -9.19 -20.39 9.89
N LYS A 66 -8.97 -21.71 9.84
CA LYS A 66 -8.83 -22.57 11.04
C LYS A 66 -7.71 -22.11 11.97
N HIS A 67 -6.63 -21.57 11.40
CA HIS A 67 -5.44 -21.15 12.14
C HIS A 67 -5.26 -19.62 12.17
N ASN A 68 -6.22 -18.89 11.64
CA ASN A 68 -6.28 -17.42 11.65
C ASN A 68 -5.01 -16.75 11.14
N TYR A 69 -4.52 -17.17 9.97
CA TYR A 69 -3.38 -16.54 9.30
C TYR A 69 -3.56 -16.44 7.79
N ILE A 70 -2.80 -15.54 7.18
CA ILE A 70 -2.67 -15.39 5.72
C ILE A 70 -1.23 -15.63 5.32
N ASN A 71 -1.02 -16.42 4.28
CA ASN A 71 0.25 -16.55 3.59
C ASN A 71 0.29 -15.58 2.40
N PHE A 72 1.33 -14.78 2.33
CA PHE A 72 1.68 -13.96 1.17
C PHE A 72 2.97 -14.46 0.55
N PRO A 73 3.15 -14.36 -0.77
CA PRO A 73 4.44 -14.62 -1.39
C PRO A 73 5.49 -13.63 -0.92
N LEU A 74 6.71 -14.09 -0.70
CA LEU A 74 7.82 -13.17 -0.46
C LEU A 74 8.19 -12.46 -1.77
N ILE A 75 8.01 -11.15 -1.80
CA ILE A 75 8.31 -10.31 -2.95
C ILE A 75 9.68 -9.70 -2.74
N LYS A 76 10.63 -9.99 -3.65
CA LYS A 76 11.92 -9.31 -3.68
C LYS A 76 11.73 -7.93 -4.31
N ALA A 77 11.70 -6.91 -3.49
CA ALA A 77 11.43 -5.56 -3.93
C ALA A 77 12.10 -4.53 -3.04
N LYS A 78 12.30 -3.32 -3.59
CA LYS A 78 12.76 -2.16 -2.83
C LYS A 78 11.58 -1.53 -2.10
N LYS A 79 11.74 -1.27 -0.81
CA LYS A 79 10.81 -0.48 0.00
C LYS A 79 11.25 0.98 0.02
N ILE A 80 10.30 1.90 -0.07
CA ILE A 80 10.51 3.33 0.09
C ILE A 80 10.07 3.72 1.50
N TYR A 81 10.75 4.66 2.11
CA TYR A 81 10.51 5.04 3.49
C TYR A 81 9.77 6.37 3.61
N PHE A 82 8.92 6.49 4.61
CA PHE A 82 8.06 7.66 4.83
C PHE A 82 8.85 8.94 5.19
N TRP A 83 10.05 8.81 5.76
CA TRP A 83 10.89 9.99 6.08
C TRP A 83 11.53 10.68 4.87
N ASN A 84 11.49 10.03 3.70
CA ASN A 84 11.88 10.67 2.46
C ASN A 84 10.80 11.67 2.02
N THR A 85 11.22 12.86 1.64
CA THR A 85 10.31 13.91 1.17
C THR A 85 9.61 13.54 -0.14
N LEU A 86 8.54 14.25 -0.46
CA LEU A 86 7.86 14.10 -1.75
C LEU A 86 8.83 14.33 -2.91
N LYS A 87 9.75 15.31 -2.80
CA LYS A 87 10.80 15.57 -3.79
C LYS A 87 11.75 14.37 -3.96
N GLU A 88 12.21 13.78 -2.85
CA GLU A 88 13.08 12.59 -2.88
C GLU A 88 12.38 11.37 -3.46
N ASN A 89 11.08 11.25 -3.25
CA ASN A 89 10.25 10.16 -3.72
C ASN A 89 9.50 10.47 -5.02
N GLU A 90 9.70 11.62 -5.67
CA GLU A 90 8.90 12.12 -6.79
C GLU A 90 8.71 11.07 -7.90
N LYS A 91 9.80 10.39 -8.28
CA LYS A 91 9.74 9.32 -9.29
C LYS A 91 8.78 8.20 -8.90
N TYR A 92 8.81 7.76 -7.67
CA TYR A 92 7.99 6.65 -7.17
C TYR A 92 6.53 7.06 -7.01
N ILE A 93 6.27 8.28 -6.52
CA ILE A 93 4.92 8.85 -6.41
C ILE A 93 4.27 8.93 -7.80
N LYS A 94 5.00 9.42 -8.81
CA LYS A 94 4.50 9.47 -10.18
C LYS A 94 4.14 8.09 -10.72
N ILE A 95 5.01 7.09 -10.50
CA ILE A 95 4.75 5.71 -10.91
C ILE A 95 3.51 5.17 -10.20
N LEU A 96 3.38 5.41 -8.90
CA LEU A 96 2.26 4.93 -8.10
C LEU A 96 0.93 5.56 -8.50
N ILE A 97 0.90 6.86 -8.77
CA ILE A 97 -0.30 7.55 -9.31
C ILE A 97 -0.70 6.94 -10.65
N ASN A 98 0.26 6.73 -11.56
CA ASN A 98 -0.01 6.11 -12.86
C ASN A 98 -0.49 4.66 -12.70
N HIS A 99 0.04 3.93 -11.75
CA HIS A 99 -0.40 2.57 -11.42
C HIS A 99 -1.85 2.57 -10.89
N TYR A 100 -2.18 3.49 -9.97
CA TYR A 100 -3.53 3.66 -9.47
C TYR A 100 -4.51 3.93 -10.64
N LEU A 101 -4.18 4.87 -11.53
CA LEU A 101 -5.01 5.20 -12.70
C LEU A 101 -5.24 4.02 -13.65
N LYS A 102 -4.31 3.06 -13.69
CA LYS A 102 -4.42 1.85 -14.51
C LYS A 102 -5.22 0.74 -13.84
N VAL A 103 -5.07 0.57 -12.52
CA VAL A 103 -5.61 -0.57 -11.78
C VAL A 103 -7.01 -0.28 -11.24
N TRP A 104 -7.22 0.91 -10.65
CA TRP A 104 -8.53 1.27 -10.11
C TRP A 104 -9.52 1.63 -11.22
N PRO A 105 -10.72 1.03 -11.24
CA PRO A 105 -11.78 1.45 -12.16
C PRO A 105 -12.16 2.91 -11.92
N LYS A 106 -12.47 3.65 -13.02
CA LYS A 106 -12.83 5.08 -12.94
C LYS A 106 -14.34 5.27 -12.61
N HIS A 107 -14.78 4.75 -11.48
CA HIS A 107 -16.14 4.92 -10.99
C HIS A 107 -16.16 5.92 -9.81
N SER A 108 -17.29 6.55 -9.55
CA SER A 108 -17.45 7.50 -8.45
C SER A 108 -17.22 6.86 -7.08
N ILE A 109 -17.65 5.61 -6.93
CA ILE A 109 -17.46 4.79 -5.72
C ILE A 109 -16.60 3.58 -6.10
N ASN A 110 -15.61 3.28 -5.29
CA ASN A 110 -14.66 2.22 -5.57
C ASN A 110 -14.13 1.55 -4.31
N CYS A 111 -13.33 0.50 -4.50
CA CYS A 111 -12.56 -0.08 -3.42
C CYS A 111 -11.43 0.87 -2.98
N TYR A 112 -11.15 0.86 -1.71
CA TYR A 112 -10.25 1.76 -1.01
C TYR A 112 -9.25 0.94 -0.20
N HIS A 113 -7.97 1.25 -0.34
CA HIS A 113 -6.91 0.62 0.43
C HIS A 113 -6.98 1.02 1.91
N GLY A 114 -7.20 2.30 2.16
CA GLY A 114 -7.40 2.87 3.49
C GLY A 114 -6.14 3.37 4.18
N ASP A 115 -4.97 2.97 3.70
CA ASP A 115 -3.66 3.43 4.19
C ASP A 115 -2.62 3.41 3.07
N LEU A 116 -2.96 3.95 1.89
CA LEU A 116 -2.04 4.01 0.77
C LEU A 116 -0.95 5.07 1.03
N THR A 117 0.16 4.63 1.58
CA THR A 117 1.38 5.41 1.79
C THR A 117 2.54 4.82 0.99
N VAL A 118 3.65 5.54 0.88
CA VAL A 118 4.85 5.01 0.21
C VAL A 118 5.42 3.78 0.90
N GLU A 119 5.17 3.60 2.20
CA GLU A 119 5.63 2.45 2.97
C GLU A 119 4.86 1.17 2.67
N ASN A 120 3.61 1.31 2.22
CA ASN A 120 2.74 0.20 1.85
C ASN A 120 2.86 -0.17 0.37
N VAL A 121 3.99 0.22 -0.26
CA VAL A 121 4.32 -0.10 -1.65
C VAL A 121 5.70 -0.72 -1.76
N LEU A 122 5.77 -1.85 -2.43
CA LEU A 122 7.00 -2.52 -2.82
C LEU A 122 7.27 -2.25 -4.30
N PHE A 123 8.50 -1.83 -4.63
CA PHE A 123 8.92 -1.62 -6.02
C PHE A 123 9.82 -2.75 -6.48
N GLU A 124 9.39 -3.53 -7.46
CA GLU A 124 10.24 -4.53 -8.10
C GLU A 124 11.39 -3.87 -8.88
N ASN A 125 12.35 -4.66 -9.36
CA ASN A 125 13.52 -4.13 -10.07
C ASN A 125 13.18 -3.32 -11.32
N ASN A 126 12.07 -3.67 -12.00
CA ASN A 126 11.52 -2.93 -13.15
C ASN A 126 10.65 -1.73 -12.76
N LEU A 127 10.65 -1.34 -11.48
CA LEU A 127 9.83 -0.29 -10.89
C LEU A 127 8.31 -0.55 -10.94
N SER A 128 7.88 -1.81 -11.15
CA SER A 128 6.46 -2.17 -10.99
C SER A 128 6.07 -2.08 -9.52
N PRO A 129 5.08 -1.27 -9.14
CA PRO A 129 4.64 -1.17 -7.77
C PRO A 129 3.72 -2.33 -7.41
N ILE A 130 3.86 -2.85 -6.20
CA ILE A 130 2.96 -3.82 -5.59
C ILE A 130 2.48 -3.23 -4.28
N ILE A 131 1.18 -3.02 -4.18
CA ILE A 131 0.55 -2.44 -2.99
C ILE A 131 0.27 -3.56 -1.99
N ILE A 132 0.71 -3.36 -0.77
CA ILE A 132 0.61 -4.31 0.35
C ILE A 132 -0.09 -3.67 1.54
N ASP A 133 -0.41 -4.46 2.56
CA ASP A 133 -0.99 -3.97 3.83
C ASP A 133 -2.41 -3.41 3.70
N TRP A 134 -3.34 -4.27 3.26
CA TRP A 134 -4.75 -3.96 2.98
C TRP A 134 -5.67 -4.06 4.19
N GLU A 135 -5.16 -3.92 5.38
CA GLU A 135 -5.90 -4.12 6.63
C GLU A 135 -7.08 -3.14 6.82
N PHE A 136 -7.01 -1.96 6.19
CA PHE A 136 -8.06 -0.94 6.20
C PHE A 136 -8.98 -0.97 4.97
N PHE A 137 -8.91 -2.04 4.19
CA PHE A 137 -9.70 -2.19 2.97
C PHE A 137 -11.19 -1.95 3.17
N LYS A 138 -11.78 -1.18 2.25
CA LYS A 138 -13.22 -0.94 2.14
C LYS A 138 -13.68 -1.05 0.69
N LYS A 139 -14.92 -1.51 0.49
CA LYS A 139 -15.48 -1.73 -0.85
C LYS A 139 -16.15 -0.51 -1.48
N LYS A 140 -16.54 0.49 -0.66
CA LYS A 140 -17.37 1.61 -1.10
C LYS A 140 -16.84 2.92 -0.50
N GLU A 141 -15.89 3.52 -1.19
CA GLU A 141 -15.35 4.84 -0.85
C GLU A 141 -15.19 5.68 -2.13
N PRO A 142 -15.10 7.01 -2.03
CA PRO A 142 -14.89 7.87 -3.18
C PRO A 142 -13.62 7.51 -3.96
N TRP A 143 -13.72 7.48 -5.29
CA TRP A 143 -12.55 7.24 -6.13
C TRP A 143 -11.51 8.35 -5.93
N GLY A 144 -10.24 7.97 -5.88
CA GLY A 144 -9.13 8.91 -5.69
C GLY A 144 -8.79 9.21 -4.24
N LEU A 145 -9.57 8.74 -3.27
CA LEU A 145 -9.31 8.99 -1.85
C LEU A 145 -7.94 8.42 -1.41
N ASP A 146 -7.54 7.25 -1.94
CA ASP A 146 -6.21 6.67 -1.70
C ASP A 146 -5.08 7.57 -2.22
N VAL A 147 -5.27 8.23 -3.37
CA VAL A 147 -4.27 9.15 -3.92
C VAL A 147 -4.19 10.44 -3.10
N CYS A 148 -5.33 10.92 -2.57
CA CYS A 148 -5.34 12.03 -1.62
C CYS A 148 -4.51 11.65 -0.39
N HIS A 149 -4.76 10.47 0.20
CA HIS A 149 -4.04 9.97 1.35
C HIS A 149 -2.53 9.83 1.06
N LEU A 150 -2.17 9.24 -0.08
CA LEU A 150 -0.78 9.12 -0.53
C LEU A 150 -0.07 10.47 -0.59
N LEU A 151 -0.68 11.46 -1.25
CA LEU A 151 -0.07 12.78 -1.42
C LEU A 151 0.06 13.54 -0.09
N ILE A 152 -0.98 13.49 0.75
CA ILE A 152 -0.97 14.13 2.06
C ILE A 152 0.11 13.47 2.95
N SER A 153 0.15 12.15 3.02
CA SER A 153 1.13 11.43 3.83
C SER A 153 2.56 11.65 3.35
N ALA A 154 2.80 11.71 2.03
CA ALA A 154 4.12 11.96 1.46
C ALA A 154 4.69 13.36 1.77
N VAL A 155 3.83 14.32 2.14
CA VAL A 155 4.25 15.67 2.55
C VAL A 155 4.35 15.80 4.07
N ILE A 156 3.34 15.31 4.79
CA ILE A 156 3.23 15.47 6.24
C ILE A 156 4.19 14.55 6.99
N LEU A 157 4.23 13.26 6.65
CA LEU A 157 5.03 12.28 7.41
C LEU A 157 6.54 12.61 7.43
N PRO A 158 7.19 12.99 6.31
CA PRO A 158 8.60 13.41 6.33
C PRO A 158 8.84 14.66 7.17
N THR A 159 7.89 15.59 7.16
CA THR A 159 7.96 16.82 7.96
C THR A 159 7.93 16.49 9.45
N LEU A 160 7.01 15.65 9.88
CA LEU A 160 6.91 15.19 11.26
C LEU A 160 8.13 14.35 11.68
N ALA A 161 8.57 13.42 10.83
CA ALA A 161 9.72 12.57 11.12
C ALA A 161 11.03 13.38 11.30
N LYS A 162 11.20 14.45 10.52
CA LYS A 162 12.34 15.35 10.61
C LYS A 162 12.15 16.45 11.65
N LYS A 163 11.06 16.40 12.46
CA LYS A 163 10.71 17.39 13.48
C LYS A 163 10.73 18.84 12.96
N LYS A 164 10.36 19.03 11.70
CA LYS A 164 10.29 20.36 11.10
C LYS A 164 9.02 21.08 11.53
N LYS A 165 9.15 22.37 11.82
CA LYS A 165 8.02 23.22 12.20
C LYS A 165 7.10 23.56 11.02
N TYR A 166 7.65 23.60 9.82
CA TYR A 166 6.94 23.98 8.60
C TYR A 166 7.19 23.00 7.46
N ILE A 167 6.20 22.86 6.58
CA ILE A 167 6.35 22.13 5.32
C ILE A 167 7.13 23.02 4.35
N PRO A 168 8.23 22.54 3.74
CA PRO A 168 8.99 23.31 2.76
C PRO A 168 8.13 23.71 1.55
N LEU A 169 8.30 24.91 1.02
CA LEU A 169 7.52 25.42 -0.12
C LEU A 169 7.60 24.48 -1.34
N VAL A 170 8.77 23.91 -1.62
CA VAL A 170 8.97 22.97 -2.72
C VAL A 170 8.06 21.73 -2.59
N GLU A 171 7.82 21.24 -1.37
CA GLU A 171 6.93 20.11 -1.12
C GLU A 171 5.46 20.48 -1.40
N LEU A 172 5.05 21.68 -1.00
CA LEU A 172 3.70 22.19 -1.29
C LEU A 172 3.48 22.40 -2.79
N GLN A 173 4.48 22.89 -3.51
CA GLN A 173 4.42 23.05 -4.96
C GLN A 173 4.30 21.69 -5.68
N LEU A 174 5.08 20.69 -5.26
CA LEU A 174 4.97 19.33 -5.78
C LEU A 174 3.62 18.68 -5.45
N PHE A 175 3.14 18.84 -4.23
CA PHE A 175 1.79 18.41 -3.84
C PHE A 175 0.74 19.02 -4.77
N LYS A 176 0.72 20.34 -4.95
CA LYS A 176 -0.20 21.05 -5.84
C LYS A 176 -0.09 20.55 -7.29
N LYS A 177 1.13 20.32 -7.79
CA LYS A 177 1.38 19.76 -9.12
C LYS A 177 0.69 18.40 -9.30
N TYR A 178 0.97 17.44 -8.39
CA TYR A 178 0.43 16.07 -8.51
C TYR A 178 -1.06 16.00 -8.23
N TRP A 179 -1.55 16.77 -7.29
CA TRP A 179 -2.97 16.94 -7.06
C TRP A 179 -3.69 17.43 -8.33
N THR A 180 -3.16 18.47 -8.93
CA THR A 180 -3.73 19.03 -10.16
C THR A 180 -3.68 18.02 -11.32
N ILE A 181 -2.57 17.33 -11.53
CA ILE A 181 -2.44 16.31 -12.59
C ILE A 181 -3.45 15.19 -12.38
N PHE A 182 -3.61 14.71 -11.14
CA PHE A 182 -4.52 13.62 -10.83
C PHE A 182 -5.99 14.00 -11.02
N PHE A 183 -6.41 15.16 -10.54
CA PHE A 183 -7.82 15.59 -10.54
C PHE A 183 -8.25 16.38 -11.77
N LYS A 184 -7.35 17.07 -12.50
CA LYS A 184 -7.69 17.78 -13.75
C LYS A 184 -8.11 16.87 -14.90
N GLY A 185 -7.71 15.60 -14.89
CA GLY A 185 -8.17 14.62 -15.87
C GLY A 185 -9.62 14.16 -15.68
N LYS A 186 -10.30 14.63 -14.64
CA LYS A 186 -11.71 14.39 -14.36
C LYS A 186 -12.44 15.71 -14.23
N LYS A 187 -13.42 15.94 -15.11
CA LYS A 187 -14.56 16.77 -14.74
C LYS A 187 -15.17 16.07 -13.53
N LEU A 188 -15.03 16.65 -12.33
CA LEU A 188 -15.84 16.30 -11.18
C LEU A 188 -17.26 16.60 -11.59
N ILE A 189 -18.01 15.53 -11.88
CA ILE A 189 -19.46 15.60 -12.09
C ILE A 189 -20.09 15.72 -10.73
#